data_0ce1b0f1cff1aeec459fe3d9b6210432
#
_entry.id   0ce1b0f1cff1aeec459fe3d9b6210432
#
_cell.length_a   1.000
_cell.length_b   1.000
_cell.length_c   1.000
_cell.angle_alpha   90.00
_cell.angle_beta   90.00
_cell.angle_gamma   90.00
#
_symmetry.space_group_name_H-M   'P 1'
#
loop_
_entity.id
_entity.type
_entity.pdbx_description
1 polymer ?
#
loop_
_entity_poly.entity_id
_entity_poly.type
_entity_poly.pdbx_seq_one_letter_code
_entity_poly.pdbx_strand_id
1 'polypeptide(L)'
;QEDFVTRNSAIYEGIEVQNMAVQIIAYDEEQMALTYQTSFDTVAGTISFENEALFLKGEDGYKLVWDDSMIFSNLTSTDKVRVSTTQAVRGEILDRNGRVLAGKGIASSVGIVPGKVENREDMTLQLW
;
A
#
# COMPACT_ATOMS: atom_id res chain seq x y z
N GLN A 1 -10.32 -22.88 2.34
CA GLN A 1 -9.74 -22.52 1.00
C GLN A 1 -10.26 -21.16 0.53
N GLU A 2 -11.56 -20.89 0.62
CA GLU A 2 -12.14 -19.58 0.26
C GLU A 2 -11.63 -18.44 1.15
N ASP A 3 -11.52 -18.65 2.46
CA ASP A 3 -11.02 -17.63 3.40
C ASP A 3 -9.58 -17.23 3.11
N PHE A 4 -8.72 -18.18 2.72
CA PHE A 4 -7.33 -17.89 2.33
C PHE A 4 -7.27 -17.00 1.09
N VAL A 5 -7.98 -17.39 0.04
CA VAL A 5 -7.98 -16.65 -1.22
C VAL A 5 -8.50 -15.23 -1.00
N THR A 6 -9.61 -15.09 -0.28
CA THR A 6 -10.24 -13.80 0.00
C THR A 6 -9.31 -12.88 0.80
N ARG A 7 -8.67 -13.42 1.86
CA ARG A 7 -7.76 -12.64 2.70
C ARG A 7 -6.49 -12.23 1.96
N ASN A 8 -5.90 -13.17 1.21
CA ASN A 8 -4.71 -12.93 0.41
C ASN A 8 -4.97 -11.85 -0.65
N SER A 9 -6.05 -11.99 -1.42
CA SER A 9 -6.44 -11.00 -2.44
C SER A 9 -6.67 -9.62 -1.82
N ALA A 10 -7.41 -9.54 -0.71
CA ALA A 10 -7.70 -8.27 -0.05
C ALA A 10 -6.43 -7.55 0.44
N ILE A 11 -5.44 -8.30 0.96
CA ILE A 11 -4.17 -7.73 1.39
C ILE A 11 -3.35 -7.27 0.19
N TYR A 12 -3.17 -8.12 -0.81
CA TYR A 12 -2.33 -7.83 -1.97
C TYR A 12 -2.89 -6.73 -2.86
N GLU A 13 -4.20 -6.66 -3.02
CA GLU A 13 -4.87 -5.53 -3.68
C GLU A 13 -4.72 -4.24 -2.88
N GLY A 14 -4.86 -4.32 -1.56
CA GLY A 14 -4.76 -3.15 -0.67
C GLY A 14 -3.38 -2.49 -0.63
N ILE A 15 -2.32 -3.24 -0.88
CA ILE A 15 -0.93 -2.75 -0.95
C ILE A 15 -0.40 -2.64 -2.38
N GLU A 16 -1.25 -2.91 -3.39
CA GLU A 16 -0.93 -2.85 -4.81
C GLU A 16 0.28 -3.70 -5.20
N VAL A 17 0.26 -5.00 -4.84
CA VAL A 17 1.37 -5.93 -5.13
C VAL A 17 1.59 -6.05 -6.63
N GLN A 18 2.85 -5.91 -7.03
CA GLN A 18 3.33 -6.11 -8.40
C GLN A 18 4.63 -6.94 -8.39
N ASN A 19 4.99 -7.48 -9.54
CA ASN A 19 6.27 -8.18 -9.77
C ASN A 19 6.58 -9.25 -8.72
N MET A 20 5.56 -10.03 -8.31
CA MET A 20 5.75 -11.10 -7.34
C MET A 20 6.64 -12.20 -7.89
N ALA A 21 7.66 -12.57 -7.11
CA ALA A 21 8.54 -13.70 -7.37
C ALA A 21 8.65 -14.58 -6.13
N VAL A 22 8.64 -15.89 -6.35
CA VAL A 22 8.86 -16.88 -5.29
C VAL A 22 10.03 -17.75 -5.71
N GLN A 23 11.03 -17.86 -4.86
CA GLN A 23 12.22 -18.68 -5.07
C GLN A 23 12.33 -19.74 -3.98
N ILE A 24 12.40 -21.00 -4.37
CA ILE A 24 12.64 -22.11 -3.45
C ILE A 24 14.11 -22.07 -3.06
N ILE A 25 14.38 -22.13 -1.76
CA ILE A 25 15.72 -22.12 -1.16
C ILE A 25 16.13 -23.53 -0.79
N ALA A 26 15.27 -24.24 -0.05
CA ALA A 26 15.55 -25.58 0.46
C ALA A 26 14.29 -26.40 0.59
N TYR A 27 14.45 -27.72 0.60
CA TYR A 27 13.39 -28.67 0.90
C TYR A 27 13.92 -29.72 1.90
N ASP A 28 13.19 -29.90 2.98
CA ASP A 28 13.44 -30.92 3.99
C ASP A 28 12.40 -32.02 3.83
N GLU A 29 12.86 -33.20 3.35
CA GLU A 29 11.99 -34.34 3.09
C GLU A 29 11.50 -35.01 4.37
N GLU A 30 12.29 -34.98 5.45
CA GLU A 30 11.94 -35.60 6.74
C GLU A 30 10.83 -34.80 7.44
N GLN A 31 10.93 -33.49 7.39
CA GLN A 31 9.94 -32.59 7.99
C GLN A 31 8.81 -32.22 7.04
N MET A 32 8.92 -32.58 5.77
CA MET A 32 8.01 -32.14 4.69
C MET A 32 7.86 -30.61 4.66
N ALA A 33 8.96 -29.92 4.83
CA ALA A 33 9.05 -28.47 4.89
C ALA A 33 9.78 -27.90 3.70
N LEU A 34 9.27 -26.81 3.14
CA LEU A 34 9.84 -26.07 2.03
C LEU A 34 10.20 -24.67 2.50
N THR A 35 11.48 -24.33 2.48
CA THR A 35 11.93 -22.95 2.70
C THR A 35 11.95 -22.20 1.37
N TYR A 36 11.32 -21.03 1.35
CA TYR A 36 11.22 -20.21 0.17
C TYR A 36 11.35 -18.73 0.50
N GLN A 37 11.82 -17.97 -0.48
CA GLN A 37 11.84 -16.51 -0.44
C GLN A 37 10.73 -15.97 -1.33
N THR A 38 9.95 -15.06 -0.79
CA THR A 38 8.99 -14.27 -1.55
C THR A 38 9.51 -12.84 -1.68
N SER A 39 9.39 -12.25 -2.86
CA SER A 39 9.65 -10.84 -3.09
C SER A 39 8.58 -10.25 -3.99
N PHE A 40 8.18 -9.03 -3.70
CA PHE A 40 7.22 -8.27 -4.50
C PHE A 40 7.35 -6.77 -4.27
N ASP A 41 6.90 -6.00 -5.25
CA ASP A 41 6.83 -4.55 -5.14
C ASP A 41 5.47 -4.13 -4.60
N THR A 42 5.47 -3.05 -3.81
CA THR A 42 4.27 -2.45 -3.23
C THR A 42 4.34 -0.93 -3.36
N VAL A 43 3.26 -0.22 -3.05
CA VAL A 43 3.24 1.25 -2.95
C VAL A 43 4.26 1.81 -1.94
N ALA A 44 4.70 1.01 -0.97
CA ALA A 44 5.71 1.38 0.02
C ALA A 44 7.14 0.97 -0.35
N GLY A 45 7.33 0.30 -1.48
CA GLY A 45 8.61 -0.22 -1.96
C GLY A 45 8.63 -1.75 -2.09
N THR A 46 9.81 -2.28 -2.38
CA THR A 46 10.02 -3.73 -2.53
C THR A 46 10.11 -4.41 -1.17
N ILE A 47 9.34 -5.46 -0.98
CA ILE A 47 9.33 -6.30 0.21
C ILE A 47 9.89 -7.67 -0.17
N SER A 48 10.78 -8.21 0.68
CA SER A 48 11.32 -9.56 0.53
C SER A 48 11.45 -10.22 1.89
N PHE A 49 11.02 -11.47 2.00
CA PHE A 49 11.13 -12.26 3.21
C PHE A 49 11.25 -13.74 2.89
N GLU A 50 11.90 -14.47 3.81
CA GLU A 50 11.93 -15.93 3.79
C GLU A 50 10.80 -16.49 4.65
N ASN A 51 10.26 -17.62 4.23
CA ASN A 51 9.21 -18.30 4.94
C ASN A 51 9.33 -19.83 4.75
N GLU A 52 8.59 -20.55 5.59
CA GLU A 52 8.53 -22.01 5.54
C GLU A 52 7.10 -22.45 5.24
N ALA A 53 6.98 -23.39 4.34
CA ALA A 53 5.72 -24.03 4.00
C ALA A 53 5.75 -25.51 4.42
N LEU A 54 4.83 -25.93 5.25
CA LEU A 54 4.68 -27.30 5.70
C LEU A 54 3.66 -28.04 4.84
N PHE A 55 3.95 -29.31 4.53
CA PHE A 55 3.09 -30.17 3.76
C PHE A 55 2.67 -31.41 4.56
N LEU A 56 1.45 -31.84 4.39
CA LEU A 56 0.93 -33.09 4.89
C LEU A 56 0.70 -34.05 3.72
N LYS A 57 1.16 -35.29 3.90
CA LYS A 57 0.90 -36.35 2.94
C LYS A 57 -0.49 -36.93 3.20
N GLY A 58 -1.38 -36.80 2.23
CA GLY A 58 -2.71 -37.40 2.22
C GLY A 58 -2.81 -38.57 1.23
N GLU A 59 -3.97 -39.17 1.16
CA GLU A 59 -4.25 -40.29 0.22
C GLU A 59 -4.16 -39.83 -1.24
N ASP A 60 -4.58 -38.59 -1.52
CA ASP A 60 -4.61 -37.98 -2.86
C ASP A 60 -3.36 -37.12 -3.19
N GLY A 61 -2.29 -37.19 -2.37
CA GLY A 61 -1.07 -36.42 -2.56
C GLY A 61 -0.74 -35.49 -1.38
N TYR A 62 0.04 -34.46 -1.67
CA TYR A 62 0.47 -33.51 -0.62
C TYR A 62 -0.51 -32.35 -0.50
N LYS A 63 -0.79 -31.93 0.75
CA LYS A 63 -1.60 -30.78 1.06
C LYS A 63 -0.77 -29.75 1.82
N LEU A 64 -0.82 -28.53 1.39
CA LEU A 64 -0.16 -27.40 2.06
C LEU A 64 -0.90 -27.06 3.35
N VAL A 65 -0.17 -26.97 4.43
CA VAL A 65 -0.65 -26.38 5.70
C VAL A 65 -0.40 -24.90 5.63
N TRP A 66 -1.42 -24.13 5.31
CA TRP A 66 -1.25 -22.69 5.19
C TRP A 66 -1.63 -21.97 6.48
N ASP A 67 -0.97 -20.84 6.71
CA ASP A 67 -1.35 -19.84 7.70
C ASP A 67 -1.08 -18.42 7.17
N ASP A 68 -1.44 -17.40 7.94
CA ASP A 68 -1.32 -16.01 7.52
C ASP A 68 0.14 -15.55 7.38
N SER A 69 1.09 -16.21 8.03
CA SER A 69 2.52 -15.89 7.92
C SER A 69 3.06 -16.10 6.51
N MET A 70 2.38 -16.91 5.70
CA MET A 70 2.72 -17.12 4.29
C MET A 70 2.41 -15.90 3.42
N ILE A 71 1.50 -15.02 3.85
CA ILE A 71 1.18 -13.77 3.16
C ILE A 71 2.24 -12.72 3.48
N PHE A 72 2.53 -12.56 4.78
CA PHE A 72 3.58 -11.71 5.31
C PHE A 72 4.25 -12.39 6.49
N SER A 73 5.57 -12.32 6.56
CA SER A 73 6.31 -12.80 7.73
C SER A 73 5.73 -12.24 9.03
N ASN A 74 5.44 -13.13 9.97
CA ASN A 74 4.84 -12.84 11.28
C ASN A 74 3.38 -12.30 11.28
N LEU A 75 2.68 -12.34 10.15
CA LEU A 75 1.26 -11.98 10.12
C LEU A 75 0.44 -13.04 10.87
N THR A 76 -0.46 -12.60 11.74
CA THR A 76 -1.41 -13.46 12.44
C THR A 76 -2.84 -13.27 11.94
N SER A 77 -3.73 -14.20 12.29
CA SER A 77 -5.13 -14.15 11.83
C SER A 77 -5.91 -12.93 12.32
N THR A 78 -5.46 -12.28 13.38
CA THR A 78 -6.07 -11.08 13.97
C THR A 78 -5.50 -9.78 13.43
N ASP A 79 -4.36 -9.84 12.75
CA ASP A 79 -3.67 -8.67 12.22
C ASP A 79 -4.37 -8.10 10.98
N LYS A 80 -4.18 -6.81 10.78
CA LYS A 80 -4.69 -6.08 9.61
C LYS A 80 -3.55 -5.33 8.94
N VAL A 81 -3.38 -5.56 7.66
CA VAL A 81 -2.45 -4.78 6.83
C VAL A 81 -3.11 -3.46 6.45
N ARG A 82 -2.41 -2.35 6.68
CA ARG A 82 -2.88 -1.00 6.33
C ARG A 82 -1.76 -0.23 5.67
N VAL A 83 -2.11 0.50 4.63
CA VAL A 83 -1.21 1.47 3.98
C VAL A 83 -1.69 2.87 4.37
N SER A 84 -0.75 3.73 4.76
CA SER A 84 -1.00 5.15 4.92
C SER A 84 0.00 5.94 4.08
N THR A 85 -0.51 6.87 3.29
CA THR A 85 0.32 7.74 2.45
C THR A 85 0.36 9.13 3.07
N THR A 86 1.55 9.62 3.36
CA THR A 86 1.76 11.00 3.76
C THR A 86 2.27 11.78 2.56
N GLN A 87 1.53 12.79 2.13
CA GLN A 87 1.98 13.65 1.04
C GLN A 87 3.19 14.46 1.50
N ALA A 88 4.24 14.44 0.71
CA ALA A 88 5.40 15.28 0.95
C ALA A 88 5.04 16.76 0.80
N VAL A 89 5.52 17.57 1.72
CA VAL A 89 5.43 19.02 1.57
C VAL A 89 6.51 19.45 0.57
N ARG A 90 6.08 20.15 -0.48
CA ARG A 90 7.02 20.68 -1.47
C ARG A 90 7.99 21.64 -0.78
N GLY A 91 9.29 21.42 -0.97
CA GLY A 91 10.35 22.30 -0.48
C GLY A 91 10.33 23.65 -1.19
N GLU A 92 10.97 24.63 -0.57
CA GLU A 92 11.17 25.96 -1.12
C GLU A 92 12.49 26.03 -1.88
N ILE A 93 12.55 26.87 -2.92
CA ILE A 93 13.79 27.23 -3.60
C ILE A 93 14.28 28.52 -2.98
N LEU A 94 15.47 28.47 -2.41
CA LEU A 94 16.06 29.62 -1.71
C LEU A 94 17.24 30.21 -2.54
N ASP A 95 17.47 31.51 -2.36
CA ASP A 95 18.68 32.15 -2.85
C ASP A 95 19.86 31.81 -1.93
N ARG A 96 21.07 32.28 -2.28
CA ARG A 96 22.29 32.10 -1.50
C ARG A 96 22.24 32.69 -0.07
N ASN A 97 21.30 33.58 0.19
CA ASN A 97 21.11 34.25 1.47
C ASN A 97 19.95 33.66 2.28
N GLY A 98 19.34 32.55 1.78
CA GLY A 98 18.20 31.90 2.40
C GLY A 98 16.84 32.57 2.15
N ARG A 99 16.74 33.47 1.18
CA ARG A 99 15.47 34.10 0.81
C ARG A 99 14.71 33.18 -0.15
N VAL A 100 13.40 33.03 0.09
CA VAL A 100 12.54 32.21 -0.77
C VAL A 100 12.41 32.85 -2.15
N LEU A 101 12.88 32.15 -3.18
CA LEU A 101 12.70 32.49 -4.60
C LEU A 101 11.42 31.87 -5.16
N ALA A 102 11.11 30.64 -4.75
CA ALA A 102 9.87 29.96 -5.08
C ALA A 102 9.46 29.03 -3.94
N GLY A 103 8.24 29.11 -3.52
CA GLY A 103 7.70 28.33 -2.41
C GLY A 103 6.19 28.18 -2.50
N LYS A 104 5.61 27.60 -1.46
CA LYS A 104 4.16 27.44 -1.35
C LYS A 104 3.53 28.80 -1.07
N GLY A 105 2.76 29.32 -2.04
CA GLY A 105 1.97 30.53 -1.87
C GLY A 105 0.59 30.26 -1.27
N ILE A 106 -0.06 31.30 -0.77
CA ILE A 106 -1.46 31.27 -0.39
C ILE A 106 -2.25 31.76 -1.61
N ALA A 107 -3.16 30.93 -2.12
CA ALA A 107 -4.13 31.32 -3.14
C ALA A 107 -5.52 31.36 -2.50
N SER A 108 -6.24 32.45 -2.67
CA SER A 108 -7.63 32.56 -2.26
C SER A 108 -8.53 32.49 -3.49
N SER A 109 -9.57 31.70 -3.44
CA SER A 109 -10.62 31.67 -4.45
C SER A 109 -11.91 32.20 -3.86
N VAL A 110 -12.59 33.07 -4.62
CA VAL A 110 -13.91 33.56 -4.25
C VAL A 110 -14.92 32.83 -5.13
N GLY A 111 -15.85 32.13 -4.48
CA GLY A 111 -16.94 31.42 -5.15
C GLY A 111 -18.29 32.08 -4.87
N ILE A 112 -19.16 32.11 -5.89
CA ILE A 112 -20.52 32.61 -5.77
C ILE A 112 -21.47 31.41 -5.79
N VAL A 113 -22.38 31.36 -4.80
CA VAL A 113 -23.48 30.42 -4.78
C VAL A 113 -24.70 31.09 -5.44
N PRO A 114 -25.11 30.70 -6.65
CA PRO A 114 -26.10 31.44 -7.44
C PRO A 114 -27.46 31.66 -6.75
N GLY A 115 -27.86 30.80 -5.81
CA GLY A 115 -29.12 30.91 -5.10
C GLY A 115 -29.10 31.79 -3.83
N LYS A 116 -27.92 32.34 -3.47
CA LYS A 116 -27.76 33.18 -2.27
C LYS A 116 -27.38 34.63 -2.57
N VAL A 117 -27.37 35.00 -3.84
CA VAL A 117 -27.02 36.36 -4.29
C VAL A 117 -28.27 37.10 -4.63
N GLU A 118 -28.62 38.15 -3.85
CA GLU A 118 -29.80 38.95 -4.07
C GLU A 118 -29.62 39.99 -5.18
N ASN A 119 -28.40 40.49 -5.40
CA ASN A 119 -28.11 41.43 -6.46
C ASN A 119 -26.81 41.07 -7.20
N ARG A 120 -26.93 40.54 -8.40
CA ARG A 120 -25.79 40.09 -9.23
C ARG A 120 -24.98 41.23 -9.83
N GLU A 121 -25.61 42.35 -10.12
CA GLU A 121 -24.94 43.48 -10.79
C GLU A 121 -24.00 44.23 -9.85
N ASP A 122 -24.41 44.47 -8.61
CA ASP A 122 -23.58 45.14 -7.62
C ASP A 122 -22.36 44.33 -7.20
N MET A 123 -22.45 43.00 -7.24
CA MET A 123 -21.35 42.14 -6.82
C MET A 123 -20.22 42.05 -7.86
N THR A 124 -20.56 42.14 -9.14
CA THR A 124 -19.54 42.20 -10.19
C THR A 124 -18.72 43.50 -10.19
N LEU A 125 -19.30 44.61 -9.73
CA LEU A 125 -18.60 45.88 -9.62
C LEU A 125 -17.64 46.00 -8.42
N GLN A 126 -17.79 45.13 -7.40
CA GLN A 126 -16.92 45.14 -6.21
C GLN A 126 -15.73 44.15 -6.30
N LEU A 127 -15.68 43.32 -7.30
CA LEU A 127 -14.62 42.30 -7.54
C LEU A 127 -13.52 42.73 -8.50
N TRP A 128 -13.58 43.98 -9.03
CA TRP A 128 -12.54 44.58 -9.91
C TRP A 128 -11.73 45.66 -9.19
#